data_bb5b8792debccf8bb917c3304841e837
#
_entry.id   bb5b8792debccf8bb917c3304841e837
#
_cell.length_a   1.000
_cell.length_b   1.000
_cell.length_c   1.000
_cell.angle_alpha   90.00
_cell.angle_beta   90.00
_cell.angle_gamma   90.00
#
_symmetry.space_group_name_H-M   'P 1'
#
loop_
_entity.id
_entity.type
_entity.pdbx_description
1 polymer ?
#
loop_
_entity_poly.entity_id
_entity_poly.type
_entity_poly.pdbx_seq_one_letter_code
_entity_poly.pdbx_strand_id
1 'polypeptide(L)'
;MVNSEGSLSDQKIVKLGASGSNDFTWNSGASVEVKKEPSAWIAEIAIPLKNLPDIRQEFPANFARSRILKTEGDYETLYHWSPFARGFHDLENYGSITSAKEQNILINSDFSMLPESMMSSRIRTSRPSISWIGDKSNTAAVDAENCVSAPFGMRLQSEEGATVMQYLPALKPATRYRLSFFVKLQDVKPLKAGGGVCANIWDDANRWFPAHNWLTGTMDWTFQSYEFTTGKNTNVKVNSYLRLRLMNASGTVWFDDVKLEEL
;
A
#
# COMPACT_ATOMS: atom_id res chain seq x y z
N MET A 1 -11.04 2.14 -20.67
CA MET A 1 -12.43 2.24 -20.13
C MET A 1 -13.29 1.22 -20.85
N VAL A 2 -14.11 0.48 -20.13
CA VAL A 2 -15.00 -0.55 -20.72
C VAL A 2 -16.44 -0.25 -20.27
N ASN A 3 -17.40 -0.38 -21.17
CA ASN A 3 -18.82 -0.29 -20.85
C ASN A 3 -19.49 -1.67 -20.80
N SER A 4 -20.76 -1.73 -20.40
CA SER A 4 -21.53 -2.98 -20.30
C SER A 4 -21.84 -3.64 -21.64
N GLU A 5 -21.57 -2.98 -22.77
CA GLU A 5 -21.68 -3.51 -24.12
C GLU A 5 -20.35 -4.05 -24.65
N GLY A 6 -19.27 -4.00 -23.85
CA GLY A 6 -17.96 -4.45 -24.24
C GLY A 6 -17.18 -3.43 -25.09
N SER A 7 -17.67 -2.20 -25.22
CA SER A 7 -16.90 -1.18 -25.93
C SER A 7 -15.70 -0.76 -25.09
N LEU A 8 -14.54 -0.77 -25.70
CA LEU A 8 -13.26 -0.38 -25.08
C LEU A 8 -12.85 1.01 -25.58
N SER A 9 -12.38 1.83 -24.65
CA SER A 9 -11.69 3.10 -24.94
C SER A 9 -10.41 3.16 -24.16
N ASP A 10 -9.28 3.26 -24.83
CA ASP A 10 -7.94 3.40 -24.26
C ASP A 10 -7.42 4.81 -24.51
N GLN A 11 -6.55 5.23 -23.66
CA GLN A 11 -5.77 6.44 -23.82
C GLN A 11 -4.47 6.34 -23.02
N LYS A 12 -3.44 7.01 -23.49
CA LYS A 12 -2.19 7.17 -22.76
C LYS A 12 -2.10 8.60 -22.23
N ILE A 13 -1.87 8.74 -20.94
CA ILE A 13 -1.58 10.04 -20.33
C ILE A 13 -0.10 10.31 -20.52
N VAL A 14 0.24 11.33 -21.32
CA VAL A 14 1.63 11.65 -21.67
C VAL A 14 2.23 12.62 -20.67
N LYS A 15 1.39 13.48 -20.05
CA LYS A 15 1.82 14.45 -19.05
C LYS A 15 0.69 14.73 -18.07
N LEU A 16 1.01 14.70 -16.78
CA LEU A 16 0.10 15.08 -15.70
C LEU A 16 0.22 16.59 -15.40
N GLY A 17 -0.86 17.20 -14.95
CA GLY A 17 -0.93 18.59 -14.51
C GLY A 17 -1.78 19.48 -15.41
N ALA A 18 -1.74 20.79 -15.16
CA ALA A 18 -2.60 21.78 -15.83
C ALA A 18 -2.45 21.84 -17.36
N SER A 19 -1.35 21.32 -17.89
CA SER A 19 -1.07 21.18 -19.34
C SER A 19 -0.97 19.72 -19.76
N GLY A 20 -1.63 18.81 -19.04
CA GLY A 20 -1.64 17.38 -19.37
C GLY A 20 -2.20 17.12 -20.76
N SER A 21 -1.62 16.21 -21.49
CA SER A 21 -2.11 15.74 -22.78
C SER A 21 -2.39 14.25 -22.72
N ASN A 22 -3.53 13.87 -23.30
CA ASN A 22 -3.92 12.49 -23.48
C ASN A 22 -3.69 12.11 -24.95
N ASP A 23 -3.02 10.98 -25.15
CA ASP A 23 -2.91 10.38 -26.47
C ASP A 23 -4.06 9.37 -26.64
N PHE A 24 -5.08 9.77 -27.36
CA PHE A 24 -6.24 8.94 -27.68
C PHE A 24 -5.98 7.99 -28.88
N THR A 25 -4.83 8.11 -29.53
CA THR A 25 -4.44 7.21 -30.63
C THR A 25 -3.71 5.99 -30.13
N TRP A 26 -3.27 6.03 -28.86
CA TRP A 26 -2.63 4.87 -28.24
C TRP A 26 -3.60 3.72 -28.06
N ASN A 27 -3.15 2.52 -28.38
CA ASN A 27 -3.92 1.29 -28.27
C ASN A 27 -3.18 0.29 -27.38
N SER A 28 -3.80 -0.10 -26.28
CA SER A 28 -3.26 -1.11 -25.37
C SER A 28 -3.22 -2.51 -25.99
N GLY A 29 -3.96 -2.73 -27.07
CA GLY A 29 -4.18 -4.06 -27.63
C GLY A 29 -5.02 -4.96 -26.71
N ALA A 30 -5.77 -4.37 -25.79
CA ALA A 30 -6.61 -5.14 -24.86
C ALA A 30 -7.74 -5.86 -25.58
N SER A 31 -8.05 -7.06 -25.13
CA SER A 31 -9.31 -7.76 -25.46
C SER A 31 -10.26 -7.67 -24.26
N VAL A 32 -11.55 -7.61 -24.56
CA VAL A 32 -12.61 -7.48 -23.56
C VAL A 32 -13.71 -8.49 -23.84
N GLU A 33 -14.09 -9.23 -22.81
CA GLU A 33 -15.31 -10.05 -22.81
C GLU A 33 -16.26 -9.54 -21.73
N VAL A 34 -17.54 -9.41 -22.05
CA VAL A 34 -18.57 -8.95 -21.12
C VAL A 34 -19.67 -9.98 -21.00
N LYS A 35 -19.97 -10.37 -19.76
CA LYS A 35 -21.11 -11.20 -19.40
C LYS A 35 -22.13 -10.36 -18.65
N LYS A 36 -23.38 -10.37 -19.11
CA LYS A 36 -24.51 -9.71 -18.44
C LYS A 36 -25.31 -10.70 -17.61
N GLU A 37 -25.67 -10.28 -16.41
CA GLU A 37 -26.54 -10.99 -15.48
C GLU A 37 -27.71 -10.08 -15.09
N PRO A 38 -28.83 -10.59 -14.52
CA PRO A 38 -30.01 -9.78 -14.22
C PRO A 38 -29.75 -8.56 -13.35
N SER A 39 -28.78 -8.62 -12.44
CA SER A 39 -28.43 -7.55 -11.48
C SER A 39 -27.01 -7.03 -11.60
N ALA A 40 -26.21 -7.56 -12.52
CA ALA A 40 -24.81 -7.24 -12.65
C ALA A 40 -24.31 -7.40 -14.10
N TRP A 41 -23.13 -6.89 -14.36
CA TRP A 41 -22.31 -7.27 -15.51
C TRP A 41 -20.87 -7.47 -15.06
N ILE A 42 -20.18 -8.37 -15.73
CA ILE A 42 -18.81 -8.74 -15.48
C ILE A 42 -18.02 -8.45 -16.75
N ALA A 43 -16.87 -7.80 -16.60
CA ALA A 43 -15.93 -7.61 -17.71
C ALA A 43 -14.62 -8.33 -17.40
N GLU A 44 -14.15 -9.13 -18.33
CA GLU A 44 -12.80 -9.68 -18.35
C GLU A 44 -11.99 -8.88 -19.35
N ILE A 45 -10.86 -8.33 -18.91
CA ILE A 45 -9.99 -7.46 -19.70
C ILE A 45 -8.60 -8.07 -19.72
N ALA A 46 -8.11 -8.47 -20.88
CA ALA A 46 -6.75 -8.95 -21.06
C ALA A 46 -5.94 -7.89 -21.81
N ILE A 47 -4.87 -7.39 -21.16
CA ILE A 47 -3.96 -6.40 -21.73
C ILE A 47 -2.61 -7.08 -21.99
N PRO A 48 -2.10 -7.12 -23.24
CA PRO A 48 -0.79 -7.68 -23.53
C PRO A 48 0.32 -6.91 -22.81
N LEU A 49 1.09 -7.56 -21.96
CA LEU A 49 2.16 -6.93 -21.17
C LEU A 49 3.20 -6.19 -22.04
N LYS A 50 3.47 -6.70 -23.25
CA LYS A 50 4.39 -6.05 -24.21
C LYS A 50 3.96 -4.65 -24.66
N ASN A 51 2.69 -4.31 -24.49
CA ASN A 51 2.13 -3.02 -24.87
C ASN A 51 2.07 -2.03 -23.70
N LEU A 52 2.42 -2.49 -22.50
CA LEU A 52 2.51 -1.66 -21.32
C LEU A 52 3.99 -1.30 -21.08
N PRO A 53 4.34 0.01 -20.96
CA PRO A 53 5.72 0.38 -20.69
C PRO A 53 6.14 -0.06 -19.30
N ASP A 54 7.34 -0.63 -19.17
CA ASP A 54 8.03 -0.89 -17.90
C ASP A 54 7.20 -1.59 -16.81
N ILE A 55 6.46 -2.64 -17.17
CA ILE A 55 5.87 -3.50 -16.14
C ILE A 55 6.99 -4.28 -15.46
N ARG A 56 7.41 -3.75 -14.34
CA ARG A 56 8.21 -4.45 -13.33
C ARG A 56 7.32 -5.45 -12.58
N GLN A 57 7.87 -6.12 -11.60
CA GLN A 57 7.13 -7.06 -10.76
C GLN A 57 5.93 -6.41 -10.03
N GLU A 58 6.01 -5.12 -9.79
CA GLU A 58 4.97 -4.29 -9.16
C GLU A 58 4.69 -3.04 -10.00
N PHE A 59 3.43 -2.69 -10.21
CA PHE A 59 3.03 -1.46 -10.90
C PHE A 59 1.77 -0.84 -10.28
N PRO A 60 1.67 0.48 -10.25
CA PRO A 60 0.50 1.17 -9.73
C PRO A 60 -0.69 0.98 -10.67
N ALA A 61 -1.85 0.66 -10.11
CA ALA A 61 -3.10 0.54 -10.86
C ALA A 61 -4.29 0.97 -10.00
N ASN A 62 -5.38 1.31 -10.64
CA ASN A 62 -6.67 1.45 -10.00
C ASN A 62 -7.78 0.95 -10.90
N PHE A 63 -8.79 0.35 -10.29
CA PHE A 63 -10.01 -0.05 -10.95
C PHE A 63 -11.14 0.82 -10.43
N ALA A 64 -11.82 1.49 -11.32
CA ALA A 64 -12.91 2.36 -10.96
C ALA A 64 -14.15 2.05 -11.81
N ARG A 65 -15.31 2.21 -11.21
CA ARG A 65 -16.60 2.04 -11.85
C ARG A 65 -17.42 3.32 -11.68
N SER A 66 -17.88 3.87 -12.79
CA SER A 66 -18.90 4.90 -12.80
C SER A 66 -20.27 4.26 -13.02
N ARG A 67 -21.25 4.67 -12.22
CA ARG A 67 -22.64 4.28 -12.36
C ARG A 67 -23.53 5.52 -12.36
N ILE A 68 -24.24 5.74 -13.44
CA ILE A 68 -25.25 6.77 -13.55
C ILE A 68 -26.60 6.14 -13.15
N LEU A 69 -27.19 6.62 -12.08
CA LEU A 69 -28.55 6.23 -11.67
C LEU A 69 -29.53 7.20 -12.33
N LYS A 70 -30.36 6.71 -13.24
CA LYS A 70 -31.48 7.47 -13.81
C LYS A 70 -32.60 7.60 -12.77
N THR A 71 -32.40 8.42 -11.78
CA THR A 71 -33.44 8.91 -10.85
C THR A 71 -33.41 10.43 -10.90
N GLU A 72 -34.49 11.10 -10.49
CA GLU A 72 -34.58 12.56 -10.53
C GLU A 72 -33.32 13.25 -9.96
N GLY A 73 -32.52 13.86 -10.85
CA GLY A 73 -31.23 14.44 -10.56
C GLY A 73 -30.10 13.41 -10.80
N ASP A 74 -29.57 13.36 -12.02
CA ASP A 74 -28.48 12.47 -12.46
C ASP A 74 -27.27 12.52 -11.52
N TYR A 75 -27.20 11.59 -10.58
CA TYR A 75 -26.04 11.44 -9.71
C TYR A 75 -25.13 10.33 -10.26
N GLU A 76 -23.90 10.69 -10.59
CA GLU A 76 -22.86 9.72 -10.88
C GLU A 76 -22.28 9.19 -9.56
N THR A 77 -22.36 7.88 -9.35
CA THR A 77 -21.72 7.23 -8.22
C THR A 77 -20.44 6.57 -8.70
N LEU A 78 -19.31 6.99 -8.13
CA LEU A 78 -18.00 6.45 -8.42
C LEU A 78 -17.61 5.40 -7.36
N TYR A 79 -17.31 4.22 -7.82
CA TYR A 79 -16.73 3.15 -7.03
C TYR A 79 -15.30 2.93 -7.49
N HIS A 80 -14.38 2.68 -6.58
CA HIS A 80 -12.97 2.48 -6.89
C HIS A 80 -12.35 1.42 -5.96
N TRP A 81 -11.39 0.70 -6.48
CA TRP A 81 -10.64 -0.31 -5.74
C TRP A 81 -9.67 0.35 -4.76
N SER A 82 -8.92 1.34 -5.22
CA SER A 82 -8.04 2.13 -4.35
C SER A 82 -8.60 3.54 -4.21
N PRO A 83 -8.71 4.09 -2.98
CA PRO A 83 -9.33 5.38 -2.74
C PRO A 83 -8.60 6.50 -3.50
N PHE A 84 -9.35 7.41 -4.10
CA PHE A 84 -8.82 8.62 -4.71
C PHE A 84 -9.55 9.87 -4.18
N ALA A 85 -8.82 10.97 -4.07
CA ALA A 85 -9.36 12.24 -3.58
C ALA A 85 -9.68 13.23 -4.71
N ARG A 86 -9.09 13.05 -5.89
CA ARG A 86 -9.11 14.03 -6.99
C ARG A 86 -9.61 13.49 -8.34
N GLY A 87 -10.29 12.35 -8.33
CA GLY A 87 -10.79 11.70 -9.55
C GLY A 87 -9.87 10.61 -10.10
N PHE A 88 -10.18 10.09 -11.28
CA PHE A 88 -9.52 8.91 -11.87
C PHE A 88 -8.02 9.09 -12.21
N HIS A 89 -7.49 10.29 -12.10
CA HIS A 89 -6.08 10.59 -12.39
C HIS A 89 -5.26 10.85 -11.12
N ASP A 90 -5.79 10.48 -9.97
CA ASP A 90 -5.12 10.60 -8.68
C ASP A 90 -4.12 9.46 -8.48
N LEU A 91 -3.00 9.51 -9.20
CA LEU A 91 -1.99 8.45 -9.21
C LEU A 91 -1.37 8.18 -7.84
N GLU A 92 -1.36 9.19 -6.96
CA GLU A 92 -0.84 9.08 -5.59
C GLU A 92 -1.59 8.06 -4.74
N ASN A 93 -2.83 7.78 -5.11
CA ASN A 93 -3.71 6.88 -4.38
C ASN A 93 -4.03 5.59 -5.17
N TYR A 94 -3.27 5.30 -6.21
CA TYR A 94 -3.40 4.03 -6.90
C TYR A 94 -2.95 2.88 -5.99
N GLY A 95 -3.65 1.75 -6.08
CA GLY A 95 -3.18 0.51 -5.53
C GLY A 95 -2.04 -0.07 -6.37
N SER A 96 -1.41 -1.12 -5.90
CA SER A 96 -0.36 -1.80 -6.62
C SER A 96 -0.81 -3.17 -7.10
N ILE A 97 -0.42 -3.54 -8.32
CA ILE A 97 -0.56 -4.89 -8.86
C ILE A 97 0.83 -5.49 -8.95
N THR A 98 1.01 -6.66 -8.30
CA THR A 98 2.24 -7.44 -8.38
C THR A 98 2.06 -8.64 -9.29
N SER A 99 3.13 -9.05 -9.97
CA SER A 99 3.10 -10.32 -10.71
C SER A 99 3.05 -11.49 -9.72
N ALA A 100 2.39 -12.58 -10.11
CA ALA A 100 2.15 -13.75 -9.26
C ALA A 100 3.40 -14.46 -8.69
N LYS A 101 4.61 -13.97 -8.99
CA LYS A 101 5.87 -14.51 -8.47
C LYS A 101 6.32 -13.89 -7.14
N GLU A 102 5.83 -12.70 -6.78
CA GLU A 102 6.08 -12.13 -5.47
C GLU A 102 4.76 -12.13 -4.69
N GLN A 103 4.66 -13.01 -3.72
CA GLN A 103 3.49 -13.14 -2.85
C GLN A 103 3.46 -12.06 -1.75
N ASN A 104 4.05 -10.90 -2.01
CA ASN A 104 4.01 -9.82 -1.03
C ASN A 104 2.62 -9.19 -0.98
N ILE A 105 1.98 -9.29 0.18
CA ILE A 105 0.63 -8.72 0.42
C ILE A 105 0.68 -7.20 0.57
N LEU A 106 1.85 -6.64 0.86
CA LEU A 106 2.04 -5.21 1.08
C LEU A 106 2.13 -4.45 -0.24
N ILE A 107 1.59 -3.25 -0.23
CA ILE A 107 1.69 -2.29 -1.33
C ILE A 107 2.86 -1.36 -1.06
N ASN A 108 3.65 -1.02 -2.11
CA ASN A 108 4.76 -0.09 -1.99
C ASN A 108 5.70 -0.47 -0.83
N SER A 109 6.14 -1.68 -0.84
CA SER A 109 6.88 -2.33 0.23
C SER A 109 8.34 -1.88 0.35
N ASP A 110 8.86 -1.29 -0.72
CA ASP A 110 10.16 -0.64 -0.87
C ASP A 110 10.11 0.89 -0.74
N PHE A 111 8.94 1.44 -0.40
CA PHE A 111 8.66 2.87 -0.24
C PHE A 111 8.95 3.75 -1.47
N SER A 112 9.13 3.16 -2.64
CA SER A 112 9.53 3.86 -3.88
C SER A 112 8.47 4.82 -4.42
N MET A 113 7.19 4.57 -4.13
CA MET A 113 6.09 5.41 -4.59
C MET A 113 5.81 6.53 -3.59
N LEU A 114 6.08 7.76 -3.98
CA LEU A 114 5.84 8.95 -3.16
C LEU A 114 4.54 9.66 -3.55
N PRO A 115 3.83 10.29 -2.59
CA PRO A 115 2.73 11.18 -2.91
C PRO A 115 3.24 12.45 -3.62
N GLU A 116 2.57 12.89 -4.68
CA GLU A 116 2.96 14.09 -5.46
C GLU A 116 2.91 15.38 -4.65
N SER A 117 2.14 15.43 -3.58
CA SER A 117 2.16 16.55 -2.65
C SER A 117 1.92 16.09 -1.21
N MET A 118 2.80 16.46 -0.33
CA MET A 118 2.70 16.22 1.12
C MET A 118 1.58 17.02 1.81
N MET A 119 0.71 17.70 1.10
CA MET A 119 -0.15 18.73 1.66
C MET A 119 -1.62 18.57 1.30
N SER A 120 -2.32 17.75 2.04
CA SER A 120 -3.70 18.09 2.38
C SER A 120 -3.72 18.66 3.81
N SER A 121 -3.90 19.96 3.95
CA SER A 121 -3.95 20.68 5.24
C SER A 121 -5.10 20.26 6.17
N ARG A 122 -5.88 19.25 5.80
CA ARG A 122 -7.02 18.73 6.56
C ARG A 122 -6.79 17.36 7.19
N ILE A 123 -5.70 16.69 6.88
CA ILE A 123 -5.40 15.36 7.43
C ILE A 123 -4.30 15.50 8.46
N ARG A 124 -4.60 15.25 9.73
CA ARG A 124 -3.64 15.28 10.86
C ARG A 124 -2.62 14.14 10.84
N THR A 125 -2.70 13.21 9.91
CA THR A 125 -1.78 12.08 9.76
C THR A 125 -0.79 12.38 8.66
N SER A 126 0.49 12.08 8.88
CA SER A 126 1.50 12.14 7.83
C SER A 126 1.34 10.95 6.88
N ARG A 127 1.65 11.18 5.59
CA ARG A 127 1.75 10.10 4.59
C ARG A 127 3.15 10.16 3.99
N PRO A 128 4.13 9.53 4.64
CA PRO A 128 5.51 9.58 4.17
C PRO A 128 5.71 8.88 2.83
N SER A 129 4.85 7.93 2.50
CA SER A 129 4.87 7.19 1.24
C SER A 129 3.45 6.72 0.91
N ILE A 130 3.17 6.39 -0.37
CA ILE A 130 1.86 5.87 -0.79
C ILE A 130 1.55 4.61 0.00
N SER A 131 0.30 4.49 0.45
CA SER A 131 -0.23 3.40 1.29
C SER A 131 0.32 3.32 2.71
N TRP A 132 1.30 4.15 3.10
CA TRP A 132 1.84 4.19 4.44
C TRP A 132 1.38 5.45 5.19
N ILE A 133 0.85 5.25 6.38
CA ILE A 133 0.23 6.30 7.21
C ILE A 133 1.00 6.43 8.51
N GLY A 134 1.55 7.61 8.79
CA GLY A 134 2.20 7.91 10.07
C GLY A 134 1.18 8.34 11.12
N ASP A 135 1.41 7.99 12.37
CA ASP A 135 0.56 8.34 13.51
C ASP A 135 0.71 9.80 13.97
N LYS A 136 1.88 10.39 13.73
CA LYS A 136 2.21 11.78 14.11
C LYS A 136 2.86 12.52 12.95
N SER A 137 2.64 13.82 12.89
CA SER A 137 3.34 14.69 11.95
C SER A 137 4.86 14.66 12.20
N ASN A 138 5.63 14.58 11.13
CA ASN A 138 7.10 14.68 11.14
C ASN A 138 7.87 13.57 11.88
N THR A 139 7.21 12.48 12.31
CA THR A 139 7.90 11.35 12.96
C THR A 139 8.27 10.24 11.98
N ALA A 140 7.65 10.22 10.80
CA ALA A 140 7.91 9.27 9.72
C ALA A 140 8.20 10.00 8.41
N ALA A 141 9.22 9.58 7.70
CA ALA A 141 9.62 10.12 6.40
C ALA A 141 10.37 9.06 5.58
N VAL A 142 10.35 9.18 4.27
CA VAL A 142 11.26 8.42 3.41
C VAL A 142 12.68 9.01 3.50
N ASP A 143 13.68 8.17 3.33
CA ASP A 143 15.10 8.53 3.44
C ASP A 143 15.86 7.88 2.28
N ALA A 144 16.42 8.72 1.40
CA ALA A 144 17.15 8.27 0.21
C ALA A 144 18.61 7.89 0.51
N GLU A 145 19.14 8.31 1.67
CA GLU A 145 20.52 8.03 2.04
C GLU A 145 20.64 6.72 2.83
N ASN A 146 19.55 6.33 3.50
CA ASN A 146 19.48 5.13 4.32
C ASN A 146 18.41 4.19 3.77
N CYS A 147 18.79 3.37 2.80
CA CYS A 147 17.97 2.30 2.23
C CYS A 147 18.85 1.09 1.88
N VAL A 148 18.25 -0.07 1.81
CA VAL A 148 18.84 -1.33 1.29
C VAL A 148 18.49 -1.45 -0.18
N SER A 149 17.21 -1.23 -0.49
CA SER A 149 16.71 -1.13 -1.86
C SER A 149 16.44 0.33 -2.23
N ALA A 150 17.04 0.79 -3.34
CA ALA A 150 16.80 2.14 -3.84
C ALA A 150 15.35 2.25 -4.37
N PRO A 151 14.69 3.41 -4.27
CA PRO A 151 15.31 4.71 -3.94
C PRO A 151 15.18 5.15 -2.48
N PHE A 152 14.39 4.50 -1.63
CA PHE A 152 14.11 5.01 -0.28
C PHE A 152 13.95 3.90 0.76
N GLY A 153 14.38 4.19 2.01
CA GLY A 153 13.93 3.48 3.21
C GLY A 153 12.93 4.31 4.01
N MET A 154 12.17 3.71 4.89
CA MET A 154 11.23 4.38 5.80
C MET A 154 11.93 4.71 7.12
N ARG A 155 12.13 5.98 7.40
CA ARG A 155 12.70 6.47 8.66
C ARG A 155 11.61 6.82 9.67
N LEU A 156 11.74 6.32 10.90
CA LEU A 156 11.00 6.81 12.06
C LEU A 156 11.99 7.45 13.03
N GLN A 157 11.69 8.66 13.49
CA GLN A 157 12.52 9.40 14.45
C GLN A 157 11.63 10.08 15.46
N SER A 158 11.88 9.88 16.75
CA SER A 158 11.07 10.47 17.83
C SER A 158 11.75 10.37 19.18
N GLU A 159 11.40 11.28 20.10
CA GLU A 159 11.76 11.22 21.50
C GLU A 159 10.77 10.40 22.37
N GLU A 160 9.57 10.10 21.84
CA GLU A 160 8.50 9.44 22.60
C GLU A 160 7.98 8.18 21.95
N GLY A 161 8.37 7.94 20.71
CA GLY A 161 7.88 6.86 19.86
C GLY A 161 7.15 7.36 18.62
N ALA A 162 7.17 6.53 17.58
CA ALA A 162 6.59 6.78 16.28
C ALA A 162 6.04 5.49 15.68
N THR A 163 5.02 5.61 14.84
CA THR A 163 4.45 4.48 14.12
C THR A 163 4.14 4.89 12.69
N VAL A 164 4.44 4.00 11.75
CA VAL A 164 3.89 4.04 10.41
C VAL A 164 3.16 2.73 10.15
N MET A 165 2.03 2.79 9.47
CA MET A 165 1.18 1.62 9.26
C MET A 165 0.63 1.56 7.84
N GLN A 166 0.32 0.34 7.42
CA GLN A 166 -0.41 0.04 6.20
C GLN A 166 -1.61 -0.85 6.51
N TYR A 167 -2.78 -0.51 5.96
CA TYR A 167 -3.94 -1.40 6.00
C TYR A 167 -3.70 -2.62 5.12
N LEU A 168 -4.09 -3.77 5.61
CA LEU A 168 -3.98 -5.05 4.93
C LEU A 168 -5.34 -5.52 4.45
N PRO A 169 -5.40 -6.32 3.37
CA PRO A 169 -6.57 -7.13 3.10
C PRO A 169 -6.79 -8.11 4.25
N ALA A 170 -7.99 -8.67 4.36
CA ALA A 170 -8.27 -9.70 5.34
C ALA A 170 -7.33 -10.90 5.14
N LEU A 171 -6.56 -11.23 6.18
CA LEU A 171 -5.71 -12.41 6.15
C LEU A 171 -6.58 -13.67 6.22
N LYS A 172 -6.17 -14.71 5.52
CA LYS A 172 -6.91 -15.99 5.53
C LYS A 172 -6.84 -16.64 6.92
N PRO A 173 -7.91 -17.30 7.38
CA PRO A 173 -7.91 -18.02 8.66
C PRO A 173 -7.00 -19.25 8.65
N ALA A 174 -6.45 -19.60 9.81
CA ALA A 174 -5.59 -20.77 10.03
C ALA A 174 -4.46 -20.91 8.98
N THR A 175 -3.92 -19.79 8.51
CA THR A 175 -2.94 -19.71 7.43
C THR A 175 -1.61 -19.22 7.97
N ARG A 176 -0.52 -19.82 7.48
CA ARG A 176 0.85 -19.40 7.84
C ARG A 176 1.28 -18.24 6.97
N TYR A 177 1.91 -17.27 7.62
CA TYR A 177 2.49 -16.08 6.98
C TYR A 177 3.92 -15.87 7.45
N ARG A 178 4.71 -15.18 6.62
CA ARG A 178 6.03 -14.66 6.99
C ARG A 178 6.03 -13.15 6.83
N LEU A 179 6.39 -12.44 7.90
CA LEU A 179 6.74 -11.02 7.87
C LEU A 179 8.26 -10.91 7.90
N SER A 180 8.84 -10.24 6.91
CA SER A 180 10.28 -9.98 6.86
C SER A 180 10.56 -8.53 6.46
N PHE A 181 11.72 -8.01 6.88
CA PHE A 181 12.16 -6.65 6.57
C PHE A 181 13.63 -6.47 6.91
N PHE A 182 14.26 -5.48 6.33
CA PHE A 182 15.52 -4.95 6.84
C PHE A 182 15.26 -3.83 7.83
N VAL A 183 16.10 -3.72 8.85
CA VAL A 183 16.01 -2.70 9.88
C VAL A 183 17.40 -2.20 10.28
N LYS A 184 17.53 -0.87 10.46
CA LYS A 184 18.72 -0.19 10.97
C LYS A 184 18.31 0.70 12.12
N LEU A 185 19.11 0.73 13.19
CA LEU A 185 18.84 1.50 14.40
C LEU A 185 19.97 2.47 14.71
N GLN A 186 19.61 3.64 15.20
CA GLN A 186 20.55 4.62 15.75
C GLN A 186 20.03 5.15 17.07
N ASP A 187 20.81 4.93 18.14
CA ASP A 187 20.58 5.43 19.51
C ASP A 187 19.18 5.13 20.06
N VAL A 188 18.62 3.96 19.75
CA VAL A 188 17.30 3.55 20.23
C VAL A 188 17.37 3.22 21.71
N LYS A 189 16.69 4.03 22.54
CA LYS A 189 16.65 3.91 24.01
C LYS A 189 15.22 3.68 24.48
N PRO A 190 14.95 2.56 25.17
CA PRO A 190 13.65 2.34 25.81
C PRO A 190 13.35 3.43 26.84
N LEU A 191 12.15 3.97 26.81
CA LEU A 191 11.65 4.92 27.82
C LEU A 191 10.95 4.19 28.99
N LYS A 192 10.56 2.95 28.76
CA LYS A 192 9.99 2.05 29.78
C LYS A 192 10.17 0.58 29.36
N ALA A 193 9.87 -0.31 30.29
CA ALA A 193 9.89 -1.75 29.98
C ALA A 193 9.01 -2.09 28.76
N GLY A 194 9.51 -2.91 27.85
CA GLY A 194 8.85 -3.22 26.58
C GLY A 194 8.89 -2.09 25.56
N GLY A 195 9.87 -1.17 25.66
CA GLY A 195 10.17 -0.16 24.64
C GLY A 195 11.24 -0.63 23.66
N GLY A 196 11.18 -0.13 22.43
CA GLY A 196 12.13 -0.45 21.36
C GLY A 196 11.46 -0.45 19.98
N VAL A 197 12.18 -1.04 19.02
CA VAL A 197 11.74 -1.16 17.63
C VAL A 197 11.06 -2.50 17.41
N CYS A 198 9.93 -2.49 16.72
CA CYS A 198 9.22 -3.70 16.31
C CYS A 198 8.40 -3.49 15.04
N ALA A 199 8.14 -4.59 14.33
CA ALA A 199 7.09 -4.68 13.33
C ALA A 199 6.01 -5.65 13.81
N ASN A 200 4.75 -5.28 13.67
CA ASN A 200 3.66 -6.15 14.10
C ASN A 200 2.41 -5.98 13.25
N ILE A 201 1.66 -7.06 13.12
CA ILE A 201 0.36 -7.06 12.49
C ILE A 201 -0.70 -7.01 13.59
N TRP A 202 -1.65 -6.12 13.43
CA TRP A 202 -2.85 -6.07 14.22
C TRP A 202 -4.00 -6.65 13.42
N ASP A 203 -4.71 -7.57 14.03
CA ASP A 203 -5.98 -8.11 13.56
C ASP A 203 -6.91 -8.12 14.78
N ASP A 204 -8.10 -7.57 14.66
CA ASP A 204 -9.05 -7.45 15.76
C ASP A 204 -9.44 -8.82 16.35
N ALA A 205 -9.37 -9.89 15.57
CA ALA A 205 -9.62 -11.24 16.05
C ALA A 205 -8.42 -11.89 16.75
N ASN A 206 -7.18 -11.55 16.35
CA ASN A 206 -5.98 -12.30 16.74
C ASN A 206 -4.90 -11.47 17.43
N ARG A 207 -5.09 -10.20 17.58
CA ARG A 207 -4.28 -9.26 18.39
C ARG A 207 -2.78 -9.43 18.39
N TRP A 208 -1.92 -9.17 17.55
CA TRP A 208 -0.46 -9.13 17.65
C TRP A 208 0.28 -10.33 17.05
N PHE A 209 0.69 -10.15 15.83
CA PHE A 209 1.69 -11.00 15.19
C PHE A 209 2.82 -10.14 14.61
N PRO A 210 4.04 -10.60 14.63
CA PRO A 210 4.64 -11.66 15.46
C PRO A 210 4.91 -11.15 16.88
N ALA A 211 5.11 -12.08 17.81
CA ALA A 211 5.58 -11.80 19.16
C ALA A 211 7.06 -11.39 19.11
N HIS A 212 7.50 -10.40 19.86
CA HIS A 212 8.64 -9.56 19.53
C HIS A 212 9.84 -9.72 20.45
N ASN A 213 11.02 -9.65 19.84
CA ASN A 213 12.17 -9.11 20.51
C ASN A 213 12.23 -7.60 20.20
N TRP A 214 12.09 -6.76 21.20
CA TRP A 214 12.27 -5.32 21.09
C TRP A 214 13.72 -5.02 20.75
N LEU A 215 13.97 -4.46 19.56
CA LEU A 215 15.30 -4.08 19.13
C LEU A 215 15.65 -2.71 19.75
N THR A 216 16.86 -2.59 20.30
CA THR A 216 17.35 -1.38 20.97
C THR A 216 18.82 -1.14 20.65
N GLY A 217 19.30 0.06 21.00
CA GLY A 217 20.70 0.45 20.77
C GLY A 217 20.95 0.99 19.38
N THR A 218 22.15 0.75 18.87
CA THR A 218 22.56 1.08 17.50
C THR A 218 22.94 -0.19 16.78
N MET A 219 22.40 -0.37 15.56
CA MET A 219 22.56 -1.58 14.76
C MET A 219 22.54 -1.20 13.29
N ASP A 220 23.48 -1.71 12.51
CA ASP A 220 23.45 -1.54 11.06
C ASP A 220 22.39 -2.44 10.42
N TRP A 221 22.15 -2.25 9.14
CA TRP A 221 21.13 -2.97 8.39
C TRP A 221 21.16 -4.48 8.69
N THR A 222 20.08 -4.96 9.26
CA THR A 222 19.95 -6.36 9.67
C THR A 222 18.61 -6.91 9.19
N PHE A 223 18.63 -8.06 8.57
CA PHE A 223 17.42 -8.76 8.13
C PHE A 223 16.69 -9.37 9.33
N GLN A 224 15.39 -9.15 9.39
CA GLN A 224 14.49 -9.77 10.36
C GLN A 224 13.42 -10.57 9.63
N SER A 225 13.06 -11.71 10.19
CA SER A 225 12.03 -12.58 9.62
C SER A 225 11.27 -13.30 10.73
N TYR A 226 9.94 -13.29 10.64
CA TYR A 226 9.05 -13.87 11.63
C TYR A 226 7.93 -14.65 10.94
N GLU A 227 7.72 -15.89 11.36
CA GLU A 227 6.60 -16.68 10.90
C GLU A 227 5.49 -16.72 11.97
N PHE A 228 4.25 -16.68 11.51
CA PHE A 228 3.09 -16.78 12.38
C PHE A 228 1.94 -17.46 11.66
N THR A 229 0.97 -17.94 12.43
CA THR A 229 -0.26 -18.55 11.91
C THR A 229 -1.46 -17.75 12.41
N THR A 230 -2.34 -17.37 11.50
CA THR A 230 -3.59 -16.69 11.86
C THR A 230 -4.54 -17.63 12.62
N GLY A 231 -5.41 -17.06 13.45
CA GLY A 231 -6.42 -17.83 14.18
C GLY A 231 -7.48 -18.44 13.27
N LYS A 232 -8.28 -19.35 13.84
CA LYS A 232 -9.36 -20.03 13.10
C LYS A 232 -10.52 -19.11 12.72
N ASN A 233 -10.69 -17.98 13.41
CA ASN A 233 -11.79 -17.03 13.23
C ASN A 233 -11.23 -15.66 12.83
N THR A 234 -10.65 -15.53 11.64
CA THR A 234 -10.40 -14.20 11.08
C THR A 234 -11.75 -13.62 10.68
N ASN A 235 -12.11 -12.52 11.32
CA ASN A 235 -13.34 -11.82 10.97
C ASN A 235 -13.09 -10.98 9.70
N VAL A 236 -13.65 -11.41 8.57
CA VAL A 236 -13.51 -10.77 7.25
C VAL A 236 -13.96 -9.29 7.22
N LYS A 237 -14.58 -8.81 8.30
CA LYS A 237 -15.10 -7.44 8.41
C LYS A 237 -14.17 -6.47 9.14
N VAL A 238 -12.99 -6.91 9.53
CA VAL A 238 -12.14 -6.14 10.43
C VAL A 238 -10.87 -5.68 9.74
N ASN A 239 -10.50 -4.45 10.00
CA ASN A 239 -9.27 -3.83 9.49
C ASN A 239 -8.04 -4.50 10.11
N SER A 240 -7.35 -5.29 9.32
CA SER A 240 -6.00 -5.71 9.65
C SER A 240 -5.01 -4.64 9.19
N TYR A 241 -3.94 -4.45 9.91
CA TYR A 241 -2.88 -3.54 9.50
C TYR A 241 -1.51 -3.96 10.02
N LEU A 242 -0.50 -3.74 9.21
CA LEU A 242 0.90 -3.83 9.61
C LEU A 242 1.33 -2.50 10.21
N ARG A 243 2.10 -2.56 11.29
CA ARG A 243 2.76 -1.40 11.90
C ARG A 243 4.25 -1.62 11.99
N LEU A 244 5.01 -0.63 11.54
CA LEU A 244 6.44 -0.48 11.81
C LEU A 244 6.55 0.58 12.92
N ARG A 245 7.27 0.29 14.00
CA ARG A 245 7.16 1.07 15.22
C ARG A 245 8.50 1.30 15.91
N LEU A 246 8.67 2.52 16.37
CA LEU A 246 9.51 2.89 17.50
C LEU A 246 8.56 3.09 18.68
N MET A 247 8.41 2.10 19.55
CA MET A 247 7.38 2.07 20.58
C MET A 247 7.97 2.30 21.96
N ASN A 248 7.43 3.29 22.71
CA ASN A 248 7.93 3.62 24.06
C ASN A 248 9.45 3.72 24.10
N ALA A 249 10.04 4.33 23.09
CA ALA A 249 11.47 4.49 22.92
C ALA A 249 11.76 5.79 22.19
N SER A 250 12.92 6.36 22.43
CA SER A 250 13.50 7.46 21.66
C SER A 250 14.56 6.93 20.68
N GLY A 251 14.93 7.74 19.68
CA GLY A 251 15.97 7.42 18.71
C GLY A 251 15.49 7.44 17.28
N THR A 252 16.26 6.81 16.40
CA THR A 252 15.96 6.71 14.97
C THR A 252 16.02 5.26 14.52
N VAL A 253 15.06 4.87 13.67
CA VAL A 253 15.03 3.56 13.02
C VAL A 253 14.68 3.74 11.55
N TRP A 254 15.29 2.91 10.71
CA TRP A 254 14.95 2.77 9.30
C TRP A 254 14.46 1.36 9.03
N PHE A 255 13.44 1.24 8.18
CA PHE A 255 12.92 -0.03 7.66
C PHE A 255 13.02 -0.02 6.15
N ASP A 256 13.24 -1.19 5.56
CA ASP A 256 13.25 -1.36 4.11
C ASP A 256 12.90 -2.81 3.71
N ASP A 257 12.53 -3.00 2.44
CA ASP A 257 12.17 -4.30 1.87
C ASP A 257 11.18 -5.09 2.74
N VAL A 258 10.11 -4.42 3.16
CA VAL A 258 9.11 -5.04 4.04
C VAL A 258 8.24 -6.00 3.24
N LYS A 259 8.16 -7.26 3.66
CA LYS A 259 7.37 -8.30 2.98
C LYS A 259 6.46 -9.01 3.94
N LEU A 260 5.23 -9.23 3.50
CA LEU A 260 4.27 -10.11 4.15
C LEU A 260 3.82 -11.15 3.12
N GLU A 261 4.15 -12.39 3.35
CA GLU A 261 3.96 -13.50 2.41
C GLU A 261 3.12 -14.59 3.04
N GLU A 262 2.22 -15.18 2.26
CA GLU A 262 1.53 -16.43 2.62
C GLU A 262 2.48 -17.62 2.34
N LEU A 263 2.57 -18.59 3.27
CA LEU A 263 3.49 -19.75 3.20
C LEU A 263 2.77 -21.05 2.85
#